data_9c8dc3aa1a3bcebdae2af96f06787210
#
_entry.id   9c8dc3aa1a3bcebdae2af96f06787210
#
_cell.length_a   1.000
_cell.length_b   1.000
_cell.length_c   1.000
_cell.angle_alpha   90.00
_cell.angle_beta   90.00
_cell.angle_gamma   90.00
#
_symmetry.space_group_name_H-M   'P 1'
#
loop_
_entity.id
_entity.type
_entity.pdbx_description
1 polymer ?
#
loop_
_entity_poly.entity_id
_entity_poly.type
_entity_poly.pdbx_seq_one_letter_code
_entity_poly.pdbx_strand_id
1 'polypeptide(L)'
;MSDLRQQIQKHYDAQALPAAKVDAILAEGRAAVESGEKVIALPPRRSFLPRLLWTMAASIAVFLALNWMFPIRNRATVSYAQVFAPRVVEFMGVGPKLPKRSQDPEELRTWLLAQGAPADFQIPAKLRPMKSFGCEVVDVHGRPAYLTCFWVEKKPGVDDGSLVHLLVAKRSDFKDVPPATPQFRELSGWSFAAWSEGDVIYTMAAKAPMEQLQKFVASAGGRGWLILAAASPRGL
;
A
#
# COMPACT_ATOMS: atom_id res chain seq x y z
N MET A 1 -15.19 12.07 -30.63
CA MET A 1 -14.58 10.76 -31.05
C MET A 1 -14.31 10.63 -32.56
N SER A 2 -14.81 11.49 -33.42
CA SER A 2 -14.59 11.51 -34.87
C SER A 2 -13.18 11.94 -35.29
N ASP A 3 -12.55 12.81 -34.54
CA ASP A 3 -11.26 13.43 -34.89
C ASP A 3 -10.07 12.45 -34.84
N LEU A 4 -10.01 11.55 -33.85
CA LEU A 4 -8.94 10.56 -33.73
C LEU A 4 -8.95 9.54 -34.89
N ARG A 5 -10.14 9.11 -35.33
CA ARG A 5 -10.27 8.21 -36.49
C ARG A 5 -9.77 8.86 -37.77
N GLN A 6 -10.07 10.14 -37.98
CA GLN A 6 -9.58 10.88 -39.16
C GLN A 6 -8.07 11.06 -39.12
N GLN A 7 -7.48 11.35 -37.96
CA GLN A 7 -6.02 11.46 -37.81
C GLN A 7 -5.31 10.13 -38.11
N ILE A 8 -5.84 9.01 -37.60
CA ILE A 8 -5.30 7.67 -37.86
C ILE A 8 -5.41 7.34 -39.35
N GLN A 9 -6.56 7.55 -39.99
CA GLN A 9 -6.76 7.31 -41.39
C GLN A 9 -5.77 8.11 -42.25
N LYS A 10 -5.63 9.39 -41.98
CA LYS A 10 -4.67 10.28 -42.69
C LYS A 10 -3.22 9.82 -42.53
N HIS A 11 -2.86 9.28 -41.39
CA HIS A 11 -1.52 8.74 -41.14
C HIS A 11 -1.25 7.48 -41.98
N TYR A 12 -2.19 6.56 -42.09
CA TYR A 12 -2.07 5.36 -42.88
C TYR A 12 -2.12 5.64 -44.38
N ASP A 13 -2.96 6.58 -44.82
CA ASP A 13 -3.04 6.98 -46.22
C ASP A 13 -1.73 7.66 -46.70
N ALA A 14 -1.04 8.40 -45.81
CA ALA A 14 0.25 8.99 -46.08
C ALA A 14 1.40 7.97 -46.20
N GLN A 15 1.23 6.76 -45.65
CA GLN A 15 2.21 5.66 -45.70
C GLN A 15 1.85 4.59 -46.74
N ALA A 16 0.69 4.72 -47.39
CA ALA A 16 0.30 3.80 -48.46
C ALA A 16 1.25 3.90 -49.63
N LEU A 17 1.76 2.78 -50.12
CA LEU A 17 2.56 2.73 -51.32
C LEU A 17 1.73 3.18 -52.52
N PRO A 18 2.27 4.07 -53.42
CA PRO A 18 1.58 4.44 -54.64
C PRO A 18 1.18 3.20 -55.44
N ALA A 19 -0.08 3.14 -55.94
CA ALA A 19 -0.61 2.01 -56.71
C ALA A 19 0.31 1.53 -57.81
N ALA A 20 0.92 2.46 -58.53
CA ALA A 20 1.90 2.15 -59.57
C ALA A 20 3.13 1.36 -59.06
N LYS A 21 3.53 1.53 -57.80
CA LYS A 21 4.65 0.84 -57.20
C LYS A 21 4.25 -0.58 -56.75
N VAL A 22 3.01 -0.74 -56.31
CA VAL A 22 2.45 -2.04 -56.00
C VAL A 22 2.29 -2.89 -57.27
N ASP A 23 1.79 -2.28 -58.36
CA ASP A 23 1.64 -2.98 -59.64
C ASP A 23 2.99 -3.37 -60.25
N ALA A 24 4.01 -2.54 -60.11
CA ALA A 24 5.37 -2.86 -60.54
C ALA A 24 5.96 -4.06 -59.78
N ILE A 25 5.80 -4.12 -58.49
CA ILE A 25 6.27 -5.24 -57.66
C ILE A 25 5.52 -6.52 -58.01
N LEU A 26 4.21 -6.45 -58.24
CA LEU A 26 3.39 -7.61 -58.66
C LEU A 26 3.76 -8.09 -60.07
N ALA A 27 4.08 -7.18 -61.00
CA ALA A 27 4.53 -7.54 -62.36
C ALA A 27 5.90 -8.21 -62.32
N GLU A 28 6.84 -7.69 -61.53
CA GLU A 28 8.18 -8.29 -61.37
C GLU A 28 8.07 -9.71 -60.72
N GLY A 29 7.21 -9.85 -59.70
CA GLY A 29 6.95 -11.16 -59.09
C GLY A 29 6.35 -12.17 -60.04
N ARG A 30 5.43 -11.77 -60.96
CA ARG A 30 4.86 -12.67 -61.99
C ARG A 30 5.91 -13.04 -63.03
N ALA A 31 6.73 -12.11 -63.53
CA ALA A 31 7.79 -12.39 -64.45
C ALA A 31 8.83 -13.37 -63.88
N ALA A 32 9.17 -13.24 -62.60
CA ALA A 32 10.07 -14.17 -61.92
C ALA A 32 9.49 -15.60 -61.82
N VAL A 33 8.19 -15.73 -61.64
CA VAL A 33 7.48 -17.04 -61.61
C VAL A 33 7.43 -17.65 -63.04
N GLU A 34 7.15 -16.85 -64.09
CA GLU A 34 7.06 -17.32 -65.47
C GLU A 34 8.45 -17.67 -66.07
N SER A 35 9.52 -17.02 -65.62
CA SER A 35 10.89 -17.30 -66.10
C SER A 35 11.44 -18.65 -65.59
N GLY A 36 10.72 -19.37 -64.77
CA GLY A 36 11.13 -20.69 -64.28
C GLY A 36 12.45 -20.68 -63.52
N GLU A 37 12.84 -19.48 -63.01
CA GLU A 37 14.03 -19.34 -62.19
C GLU A 37 13.91 -20.27 -60.99
N LYS A 38 14.79 -21.28 -60.95
CA LYS A 38 14.83 -22.32 -59.92
C LYS A 38 14.67 -21.64 -58.56
N VAL A 39 13.50 -21.79 -57.95
CA VAL A 39 13.27 -21.49 -56.55
C VAL A 39 14.36 -22.25 -55.81
N ILE A 40 15.38 -21.54 -55.35
CA ILE A 40 16.43 -22.10 -54.52
C ILE A 40 15.67 -22.63 -53.29
N ALA A 41 15.47 -23.97 -53.25
CA ALA A 41 14.86 -24.59 -52.08
C ALA A 41 15.71 -24.23 -50.89
N LEU A 42 15.18 -23.33 -50.08
CA LEU A 42 15.83 -22.96 -48.80
C LEU A 42 16.09 -24.29 -48.05
N PRO A 43 17.31 -24.54 -47.58
CA PRO A 43 17.62 -25.75 -46.86
C PRO A 43 16.59 -25.89 -45.73
N PRO A 44 16.12 -27.11 -45.40
CA PRO A 44 15.12 -27.33 -44.38
C PRO A 44 15.57 -26.62 -43.14
N ARG A 45 14.83 -25.58 -42.76
CA ARG A 45 15.10 -24.76 -41.61
C ARG A 45 15.06 -25.69 -40.40
N ARG A 46 16.24 -26.21 -40.01
CA ARG A 46 16.37 -26.96 -38.76
C ARG A 46 15.72 -26.10 -37.69
N SER A 47 14.58 -26.59 -37.19
CA SER A 47 13.77 -25.88 -36.22
C SER A 47 14.60 -25.68 -34.95
N PHE A 48 15.29 -24.54 -34.86
CA PHE A 48 15.93 -24.11 -33.61
C PHE A 48 14.88 -23.67 -32.58
N LEU A 49 13.62 -23.52 -33.01
CA LEU A 49 12.49 -23.15 -32.19
C LEU A 49 12.36 -23.97 -30.87
N PRO A 50 12.42 -25.32 -30.89
CA PRO A 50 12.23 -26.06 -29.64
C PRO A 50 13.37 -25.78 -28.64
N ARG A 51 14.61 -25.63 -29.10
CA ARG A 51 15.75 -25.31 -28.19
C ARG A 51 15.66 -23.89 -27.61
N LEU A 52 15.23 -22.91 -28.40
CA LEU A 52 15.06 -21.53 -27.93
C LEU A 52 13.90 -21.42 -26.92
N LEU A 53 12.80 -22.14 -27.14
CA LEU A 53 11.68 -22.20 -26.21
C LEU A 53 12.07 -22.86 -24.88
N TRP A 54 12.88 -23.91 -24.90
CA TRP A 54 13.38 -24.56 -23.68
C TRP A 54 14.33 -23.65 -22.87
N THR A 55 15.20 -22.89 -23.53
CA THR A 55 16.09 -21.94 -22.84
C THR A 55 15.32 -20.77 -22.26
N MET A 56 14.29 -20.25 -22.93
CA MET A 56 13.43 -19.22 -22.38
C MET A 56 12.59 -19.73 -21.19
N ALA A 57 12.03 -20.93 -21.29
CA ALA A 57 11.28 -21.53 -20.19
C ALA A 57 12.19 -21.78 -18.96
N ALA A 58 13.41 -22.24 -19.17
CA ALA A 58 14.37 -22.43 -18.08
C ALA A 58 14.77 -21.11 -17.41
N SER A 59 15.00 -20.03 -18.19
CA SER A 59 15.34 -18.72 -17.61
C SER A 59 14.16 -18.09 -16.85
N ILE A 60 12.92 -18.26 -17.31
CA ILE A 60 11.74 -17.83 -16.58
C ILE A 60 11.57 -18.63 -15.30
N ALA A 61 11.76 -19.96 -15.34
CA ALA A 61 11.68 -20.80 -14.15
C ALA A 61 12.74 -20.44 -13.12
N VAL A 62 13.99 -20.19 -13.54
CA VAL A 62 15.09 -19.73 -12.66
C VAL A 62 14.77 -18.35 -12.10
N PHE A 63 14.26 -17.42 -12.90
CA PHE A 63 13.86 -16.09 -12.43
C PHE A 63 12.73 -16.15 -11.41
N LEU A 64 11.72 -16.99 -11.64
CA LEU A 64 10.63 -17.21 -10.70
C LEU A 64 11.12 -17.92 -9.43
N ALA A 65 11.99 -18.91 -9.55
CA ALA A 65 12.60 -19.60 -8.39
C ALA A 65 13.47 -18.66 -7.56
N LEU A 66 14.29 -17.82 -8.22
CA LEU A 66 15.11 -16.80 -7.53
C LEU A 66 14.20 -15.74 -6.88
N ASN A 67 13.12 -15.31 -7.52
CA ASN A 67 12.19 -14.35 -6.94
C ASN A 67 11.39 -14.95 -5.77
N TRP A 68 11.18 -16.27 -5.79
CA TRP A 68 10.52 -16.99 -4.68
C TRP A 68 11.50 -17.32 -3.54
N MET A 69 12.75 -17.64 -3.86
CA MET A 69 13.81 -17.96 -2.89
C MET A 69 14.45 -16.70 -2.28
N PHE A 70 14.50 -15.62 -3.05
CA PHE A 70 14.96 -14.30 -2.61
C PHE A 70 13.82 -13.29 -2.84
N PRO A 71 12.75 -13.34 -2.05
CA PRO A 71 11.78 -12.25 -2.09
C PRO A 71 12.58 -10.97 -1.87
N ILE A 72 12.47 -10.01 -2.82
CA ILE A 72 13.21 -8.74 -2.79
C ILE A 72 12.83 -8.02 -1.49
N ARG A 73 13.48 -8.41 -0.39
CA ARG A 73 13.35 -7.82 0.95
C ARG A 73 14.11 -6.50 1.08
N ASN A 74 14.73 -6.04 0.00
CA ASN A 74 15.39 -4.73 -0.06
C ASN A 74 14.40 -3.57 -0.27
N ARG A 75 13.24 -3.65 0.36
CA ARG A 75 12.51 -2.40 0.59
C ARG A 75 13.25 -1.70 1.71
N ALA A 76 14.02 -0.65 1.37
CA ALA A 76 14.64 0.22 2.36
C ALA A 76 13.60 0.54 3.43
N THR A 77 13.87 0.14 4.68
CA THR A 77 12.96 0.40 5.78
C THR A 77 12.85 1.90 5.98
N VAL A 78 11.64 2.42 5.93
CA VAL A 78 11.35 3.83 6.10
C VAL A 78 11.41 4.16 7.60
N SER A 79 11.97 5.33 7.97
CA SER A 79 12.01 5.74 9.37
C SER A 79 10.60 6.08 9.86
N TYR A 80 10.09 5.29 10.82
CA TYR A 80 8.78 5.53 11.42
C TYR A 80 8.69 6.95 12.03
N ALA A 81 9.72 7.34 12.79
CA ALA A 81 9.72 8.63 13.49
C ALA A 81 9.61 9.83 12.54
N GLN A 82 10.16 9.72 11.32
CA GLN A 82 10.18 10.81 10.36
C GLN A 82 8.91 10.90 9.52
N VAL A 83 8.30 9.76 9.17
CA VAL A 83 7.25 9.78 8.14
C VAL A 83 5.85 9.53 8.68
N PHE A 84 5.72 8.77 9.78
CA PHE A 84 4.41 8.25 10.16
C PHE A 84 3.44 9.35 10.60
N ALA A 85 3.79 10.15 11.61
CA ALA A 85 2.84 11.14 12.10
C ALA A 85 2.60 12.31 11.13
N PRO A 86 3.59 12.86 10.40
CA PRO A 86 3.29 13.84 9.34
C PRO A 86 2.31 13.30 8.32
N ARG A 87 2.50 12.05 7.88
CA ARG A 87 1.59 11.41 6.91
C ARG A 87 0.19 11.20 7.47
N VAL A 88 0.07 10.83 8.74
CA VAL A 88 -1.24 10.70 9.40
C VAL A 88 -1.94 12.06 9.47
N VAL A 89 -1.25 13.14 9.83
CA VAL A 89 -1.83 14.50 9.87
C VAL A 89 -2.32 14.91 8.49
N GLU A 90 -1.51 14.71 7.45
CA GLU A 90 -1.89 15.00 6.07
C GLU A 90 -3.14 14.21 5.66
N PHE A 91 -3.14 12.90 5.91
CA PHE A 91 -4.26 12.03 5.59
C PHE A 91 -5.55 12.43 6.33
N MET A 92 -5.46 12.75 7.63
CA MET A 92 -6.61 13.21 8.42
C MET A 92 -7.10 14.59 7.98
N GLY A 93 -6.23 15.44 7.43
CA GLY A 93 -6.59 16.74 6.86
C GLY A 93 -7.47 16.63 5.62
N VAL A 94 -7.25 15.59 4.80
CA VAL A 94 -8.08 15.30 3.61
C VAL A 94 -9.37 14.57 4.01
N GLY A 95 -9.36 13.85 5.12
CA GLY A 95 -10.45 12.99 5.60
C GLY A 95 -10.36 11.56 5.06
N PRO A 96 -10.54 10.56 5.94
CA PRO A 96 -10.53 9.15 5.55
C PRO A 96 -11.77 8.79 4.72
N LYS A 97 -11.58 7.95 3.70
CA LYS A 97 -12.67 7.47 2.81
C LYS A 97 -13.55 6.42 3.49
N LEU A 98 -12.95 5.62 4.40
CA LEU A 98 -13.58 4.55 5.18
C LEU A 98 -14.41 3.59 4.30
N PRO A 99 -13.77 2.81 3.43
CA PRO A 99 -14.44 1.88 2.52
C PRO A 99 -15.24 0.79 3.25
N LYS A 100 -14.84 0.45 4.48
CA LYS A 100 -15.62 -0.42 5.36
C LYS A 100 -16.09 0.38 6.57
N ARG A 101 -17.40 0.36 6.81
CA ARG A 101 -18.05 0.98 7.98
C ARG A 101 -18.74 -0.07 8.82
N SER A 102 -18.58 0.00 10.12
CA SER A 102 -19.29 -0.82 11.11
C SER A 102 -19.19 -0.16 12.48
N GLN A 103 -20.20 -0.39 13.33
CA GLN A 103 -20.14 -0.01 14.73
C GLN A 103 -19.46 -1.08 15.62
N ASP A 104 -19.23 -2.28 15.07
CA ASP A 104 -18.53 -3.36 15.73
C ASP A 104 -17.04 -3.31 15.39
N PRO A 105 -16.16 -3.05 16.39
CA PRO A 105 -14.72 -3.02 16.17
C PRO A 105 -14.13 -4.35 15.70
N GLU A 106 -14.67 -5.49 16.11
CA GLU A 106 -14.15 -6.80 15.71
C GLU A 106 -14.49 -7.13 14.25
N GLU A 107 -15.61 -6.64 13.72
CA GLU A 107 -15.92 -6.73 12.30
C GLU A 107 -14.90 -5.93 11.47
N LEU A 108 -14.55 -4.72 11.92
CA LEU A 108 -13.51 -3.90 11.25
C LEU A 108 -12.14 -4.55 11.36
N ARG A 109 -11.78 -5.10 12.51
CA ARG A 109 -10.54 -5.84 12.71
C ARG A 109 -10.44 -7.02 11.74
N THR A 110 -11.49 -7.82 11.62
CA THR A 110 -11.55 -8.98 10.72
C THR A 110 -11.34 -8.55 9.27
N TRP A 111 -11.98 -7.46 8.86
CA TRP A 111 -11.80 -6.90 7.52
C TRP A 111 -10.35 -6.44 7.28
N LEU A 112 -9.75 -5.74 8.25
CA LEU A 112 -8.35 -5.29 8.14
C LEU A 112 -7.36 -6.46 8.07
N LEU A 113 -7.59 -7.55 8.81
CA LEU A 113 -6.81 -8.77 8.71
C LEU A 113 -6.88 -9.37 7.30
N ALA A 114 -8.05 -9.36 6.68
CA ALA A 114 -8.23 -9.79 5.29
C ALA A 114 -7.51 -8.86 4.29
N GLN A 115 -7.25 -7.59 4.66
CA GLN A 115 -6.46 -6.64 3.87
C GLN A 115 -4.95 -6.74 4.15
N GLY A 116 -4.50 -7.68 4.99
CA GLY A 116 -3.09 -7.93 5.28
C GLY A 116 -2.55 -7.23 6.54
N ALA A 117 -3.42 -6.77 7.44
CA ALA A 117 -3.00 -6.30 8.76
C ALA A 117 -2.21 -7.40 9.51
N PRO A 118 -1.29 -7.03 10.43
CA PRO A 118 -0.57 -8.00 11.24
C PRO A 118 -1.52 -8.97 11.94
N ALA A 119 -1.21 -10.28 11.91
CA ALA A 119 -2.10 -11.32 12.45
C ALA A 119 -2.30 -11.19 13.97
N ASP A 120 -1.30 -10.69 14.67
CA ASP A 120 -1.28 -10.45 16.12
C ASP A 120 -1.87 -9.08 16.52
N PHE A 121 -2.35 -8.30 15.54
CA PHE A 121 -3.06 -7.05 15.81
C PHE A 121 -4.25 -7.26 16.75
N GLN A 122 -4.27 -6.51 17.84
CA GLN A 122 -5.37 -6.48 18.80
C GLN A 122 -5.90 -5.06 18.97
N ILE A 123 -7.21 -4.92 19.11
CA ILE A 123 -7.80 -3.64 19.49
C ILE A 123 -7.50 -3.40 20.97
N PRO A 124 -6.88 -2.25 21.35
CA PRO A 124 -6.62 -1.91 22.74
C PRO A 124 -7.87 -2.02 23.61
N ALA A 125 -7.72 -2.55 24.84
CA ALA A 125 -8.84 -2.89 25.71
C ALA A 125 -9.82 -1.73 25.95
N LYS A 126 -9.33 -0.48 25.99
CA LYS A 126 -10.17 0.71 26.17
C LYS A 126 -10.99 1.08 24.95
N LEU A 127 -10.56 0.66 23.76
CA LEU A 127 -11.29 0.94 22.51
C LEU A 127 -12.32 -0.17 22.19
N ARG A 128 -12.18 -1.37 22.74
CA ARG A 128 -13.10 -2.49 22.47
C ARG A 128 -14.58 -2.19 22.80
N PRO A 129 -14.90 -1.53 23.94
CA PRO A 129 -16.29 -1.21 24.25
C PRO A 129 -16.83 0.00 23.48
N MET A 130 -15.98 0.72 22.75
CA MET A 130 -16.38 1.91 22.00
C MET A 130 -17.00 1.54 20.67
N LYS A 131 -17.97 2.33 20.22
CA LYS A 131 -18.52 2.19 18.88
C LYS A 131 -17.47 2.61 17.86
N SER A 132 -17.19 1.74 16.91
CA SER A 132 -16.37 2.08 15.77
C SER A 132 -17.18 2.85 14.70
N PHE A 133 -16.49 3.52 13.83
CA PHE A 133 -17.10 4.30 12.73
C PHE A 133 -16.77 3.69 11.36
N GLY A 134 -15.54 3.21 11.18
CA GLY A 134 -15.07 2.62 9.95
C GLY A 134 -13.58 2.39 9.96
N CYS A 135 -13.09 1.76 8.89
CA CYS A 135 -11.67 1.47 8.73
C CYS A 135 -11.21 1.66 7.28
N GLU A 136 -9.90 1.82 7.10
CA GLU A 136 -9.25 2.02 5.83
C GLU A 136 -7.80 1.53 5.86
N VAL A 137 -7.27 1.16 4.69
CA VAL A 137 -5.82 0.91 4.52
C VAL A 137 -5.19 2.18 3.95
N VAL A 138 -4.26 2.74 4.69
CA VAL A 138 -3.57 4.00 4.36
C VAL A 138 -2.16 3.69 3.87
N ASP A 139 -1.74 4.30 2.78
CA ASP A 139 -0.35 4.23 2.33
C ASP A 139 0.52 5.23 3.10
N VAL A 140 1.57 4.72 3.74
CA VAL A 140 2.61 5.50 4.40
C VAL A 140 3.93 5.25 3.71
N HIS A 141 4.24 6.04 2.68
CA HIS A 141 5.46 5.90 1.87
C HIS A 141 5.67 4.49 1.30
N GLY A 142 4.64 3.92 0.69
CA GLY A 142 4.65 2.59 0.09
C GLY A 142 4.54 1.45 1.12
N ARG A 143 4.16 1.76 2.37
CA ARG A 143 3.89 0.79 3.44
C ARG A 143 2.44 0.88 3.88
N PRO A 144 1.73 -0.23 4.00
CA PRO A 144 0.36 -0.20 4.48
C PRO A 144 0.31 0.11 5.99
N ALA A 145 -0.58 1.02 6.36
CA ALA A 145 -1.03 1.22 7.73
C ALA A 145 -2.54 1.03 7.76
N TYR A 146 -3.04 0.41 8.81
CA TYR A 146 -4.42 -0.02 8.94
C TYR A 146 -5.13 0.86 9.95
N LEU A 147 -6.01 1.72 9.45
CA LEU A 147 -6.75 2.70 10.25
C LEU A 147 -8.07 2.13 10.72
N THR A 148 -8.40 2.36 11.99
CA THR A 148 -9.75 2.20 12.56
C THR A 148 -10.13 3.47 13.31
N CYS A 149 -11.33 3.99 13.10
CA CYS A 149 -11.86 5.17 13.78
C CYS A 149 -12.91 4.77 14.82
N PHE A 150 -12.84 5.37 16.00
CA PHE A 150 -13.75 5.13 17.11
C PHE A 150 -14.41 6.41 17.55
N TRP A 151 -15.70 6.34 17.89
CA TRP A 151 -16.42 7.47 18.47
C TRP A 151 -16.04 7.65 19.95
N VAL A 152 -15.64 8.86 20.30
CA VAL A 152 -15.59 9.29 21.69
C VAL A 152 -16.99 9.77 22.10
N GLU A 153 -17.55 9.22 23.16
CA GLU A 153 -18.86 9.68 23.65
C GLU A 153 -18.83 11.18 23.92
N LYS A 154 -19.82 11.90 23.35
CA LYS A 154 -20.00 13.34 23.61
C LYS A 154 -20.26 13.54 25.10
N LYS A 155 -19.42 14.31 25.75
CA LYS A 155 -19.80 14.93 27.01
C LYS A 155 -20.71 16.14 26.71
N PRO A 156 -21.75 16.40 27.54
CA PRO A 156 -22.55 17.62 27.41
C PRO A 156 -21.63 18.86 27.38
N GLY A 157 -21.75 19.70 26.36
CA GLY A 157 -20.98 20.94 26.23
C GLY A 157 -19.67 20.84 25.44
N VAL A 158 -19.33 19.70 24.84
CA VAL A 158 -18.22 19.57 23.87
C VAL A 158 -18.81 19.47 22.48
N ASP A 159 -18.59 20.49 21.67
CA ASP A 159 -18.93 20.49 20.26
C ASP A 159 -18.11 19.44 19.52
N ASP A 160 -18.80 18.71 18.64
CA ASP A 160 -18.34 17.66 17.76
C ASP A 160 -17.76 16.39 18.43
N GLY A 161 -18.42 15.26 18.13
CA GLY A 161 -17.96 13.93 18.50
C GLY A 161 -16.55 13.70 17.97
N SER A 162 -15.56 13.89 18.86
CA SER A 162 -14.16 13.64 18.50
C SER A 162 -13.96 12.17 18.21
N LEU A 163 -13.28 11.89 17.11
CA LEU A 163 -12.86 10.54 16.76
C LEU A 163 -11.48 10.29 17.37
N VAL A 164 -11.29 9.09 17.90
CA VAL A 164 -9.98 8.52 18.14
C VAL A 164 -9.64 7.59 16.99
N HIS A 165 -8.48 7.77 16.43
CA HIS A 165 -7.97 7.02 15.31
C HIS A 165 -6.88 6.07 15.80
N LEU A 166 -7.06 4.78 15.56
CA LEU A 166 -6.08 3.74 15.80
C LEU A 166 -5.49 3.33 14.46
N LEU A 167 -4.20 3.54 14.29
CA LEU A 167 -3.44 3.05 13.14
C LEU A 167 -2.52 1.93 13.61
N VAL A 168 -2.47 0.89 12.80
CA VAL A 168 -1.63 -0.28 13.02
C VAL A 168 -0.74 -0.49 11.82
N ALA A 169 0.53 -0.79 12.05
CA ALA A 169 1.48 -1.08 10.99
C ALA A 169 2.40 -2.23 11.39
N LYS A 170 3.00 -2.89 10.39
CA LYS A 170 3.95 -3.96 10.60
C LYS A 170 5.29 -3.40 11.05
N ARG A 171 5.82 -3.88 12.17
CA ARG A 171 7.10 -3.40 12.71
C ARG A 171 8.26 -3.62 11.74
N SER A 172 8.26 -4.74 11.04
CA SER A 172 9.29 -5.08 10.05
C SER A 172 9.32 -4.14 8.83
N ASP A 173 8.29 -3.32 8.61
CA ASP A 173 8.23 -2.37 7.50
C ASP A 173 8.94 -1.05 7.80
N PHE A 174 9.30 -0.79 9.06
CA PHE A 174 9.88 0.47 9.52
C PHE A 174 11.16 0.26 10.30
N LYS A 175 12.05 1.26 10.25
CA LYS A 175 13.16 1.45 11.19
C LYS A 175 12.80 2.56 12.18
N ASP A 176 13.60 2.71 13.23
CA ASP A 176 13.39 3.71 14.29
C ASP A 176 11.96 3.63 14.87
N VAL A 177 11.51 2.39 15.14
CA VAL A 177 10.17 2.10 15.63
C VAL A 177 10.01 2.55 17.08
N PRO A 178 8.79 2.93 17.52
CA PRO A 178 8.55 3.30 18.91
C PRO A 178 8.83 2.13 19.85
N PRO A 179 9.27 2.39 21.10
CA PRO A 179 9.46 1.36 22.11
C PRO A 179 8.13 0.73 22.53
N ALA A 180 8.16 -0.30 23.39
CA ALA A 180 6.96 -0.90 23.95
C ALA A 180 6.18 0.06 24.86
N THR A 181 6.90 0.99 25.51
CA THR A 181 6.29 2.07 26.32
C THR A 181 5.75 3.15 25.39
N PRO A 182 4.46 3.54 25.50
CA PRO A 182 3.89 4.58 24.69
C PRO A 182 4.66 5.91 24.75
N GLN A 183 5.00 6.42 23.58
CA GLN A 183 5.60 7.72 23.39
C GLN A 183 4.52 8.71 22.95
N PHE A 184 4.44 9.83 23.64
CA PHE A 184 3.45 10.86 23.37
C PHE A 184 4.07 12.05 22.68
N ARG A 185 3.35 12.63 21.72
CA ARG A 185 3.77 13.87 21.05
C ARG A 185 2.58 14.61 20.47
N GLU A 186 2.76 15.91 20.25
CA GLU A 186 1.79 16.74 19.52
C GLU A 186 2.37 17.20 18.20
N LEU A 187 1.52 17.25 17.19
CA LEU A 187 1.88 17.76 15.87
C LEU A 187 0.64 18.38 15.21
N SER A 188 0.73 19.64 14.81
CA SER A 188 -0.34 20.35 14.07
C SER A 188 -1.73 20.26 14.72
N GLY A 189 -1.78 20.37 16.04
CA GLY A 189 -3.04 20.30 16.82
C GLY A 189 -3.60 18.88 17.00
N TRP A 190 -2.82 17.85 16.64
CA TRP A 190 -3.12 16.45 16.90
C TRP A 190 -2.24 15.93 18.03
N SER A 191 -2.84 15.17 18.94
CA SER A 191 -2.11 14.39 19.93
C SER A 191 -1.91 12.98 19.42
N PHE A 192 -0.69 12.46 19.59
CA PHE A 192 -0.29 11.12 19.17
C PHE A 192 0.25 10.34 20.35
N ALA A 193 -0.05 9.04 20.36
CA ALA A 193 0.60 8.06 21.20
C ALA A 193 1.06 6.89 20.31
N ALA A 194 2.32 6.49 20.42
CA ALA A 194 2.87 5.40 19.61
C ALA A 194 3.65 4.42 20.48
N TRP A 195 3.46 3.12 20.24
CA TRP A 195 4.17 2.03 20.91
C TRP A 195 4.26 0.81 20.01
N SER A 196 5.13 -0.14 20.37
CA SER A 196 5.23 -1.43 19.68
C SER A 196 4.91 -2.57 20.61
N GLU A 197 4.20 -3.58 20.10
CA GLU A 197 3.91 -4.82 20.80
C GLU A 197 4.08 -5.99 19.81
N GLY A 198 5.03 -6.89 20.07
CA GLY A 198 5.39 -7.94 19.11
C GLY A 198 5.86 -7.37 17.76
N ASP A 199 5.27 -7.85 16.66
CA ASP A 199 5.53 -7.33 15.30
C ASP A 199 4.58 -6.20 14.89
N VAL A 200 3.88 -5.59 15.84
CA VAL A 200 2.89 -4.54 15.60
C VAL A 200 3.36 -3.21 16.14
N ILE A 201 3.26 -2.16 15.32
CA ILE A 201 3.31 -0.77 15.76
C ILE A 201 1.89 -0.26 15.88
N TYR A 202 1.57 0.30 17.02
CA TYR A 202 0.34 1.00 17.29
C TYR A 202 0.58 2.50 17.29
N THR A 203 -0.30 3.23 16.64
CA THR A 203 -0.34 4.69 16.69
C THR A 203 -1.76 5.12 16.95
N MET A 204 -1.98 5.78 18.06
CA MET A 204 -3.27 6.40 18.37
C MET A 204 -3.17 7.89 18.11
N ALA A 205 -4.17 8.46 17.43
CA ALA A 205 -4.23 9.88 17.12
C ALA A 205 -5.61 10.45 17.45
N ALA A 206 -5.64 11.65 18.01
CA ALA A 206 -6.87 12.38 18.28
C ALA A 206 -6.65 13.88 18.11
N LYS A 207 -7.64 14.61 17.64
CA LYS A 207 -7.67 16.07 17.65
C LYS A 207 -8.22 16.55 19.00
N ALA A 208 -7.45 16.30 20.05
CA ALA A 208 -7.84 16.53 21.44
C ALA A 208 -6.59 16.81 22.30
N PRO A 209 -6.73 17.38 23.50
CA PRO A 209 -5.61 17.54 24.44
C PRO A 209 -4.95 16.20 24.76
N MET A 210 -3.64 16.23 25.02
CA MET A 210 -2.82 15.04 25.30
C MET A 210 -3.36 14.21 26.47
N GLU A 211 -3.87 14.87 27.52
CA GLU A 211 -4.43 14.23 28.72
C GLU A 211 -5.65 13.34 28.38
N GLN A 212 -6.40 13.73 27.35
CA GLN A 212 -7.52 12.94 26.88
C GLN A 212 -7.03 11.66 26.15
N LEU A 213 -6.01 11.80 25.31
CA LEU A 213 -5.43 10.65 24.61
C LEU A 213 -4.80 9.66 25.58
N GLN A 214 -4.11 10.15 26.61
CA GLN A 214 -3.48 9.34 27.66
C GLN A 214 -4.49 8.40 28.36
N LYS A 215 -5.75 8.84 28.55
CA LYS A 215 -6.82 8.00 29.16
C LYS A 215 -7.16 6.77 28.33
N PHE A 216 -7.00 6.83 27.01
CA PHE A 216 -7.23 5.67 26.13
C PHE A 216 -6.03 4.74 26.10
N VAL A 217 -4.83 5.26 26.27
CA VAL A 217 -3.58 4.50 26.20
C VAL A 217 -3.19 3.84 27.51
N ALA A 218 -3.47 4.45 28.66
CA ALA A 218 -3.07 3.98 30.00
C ALA A 218 -3.50 2.53 30.38
N SER A 219 -4.25 1.85 29.50
CA SER A 219 -4.68 0.46 29.69
C SER A 219 -4.23 -0.46 28.54
N ALA A 220 -3.43 0.04 27.59
CA ALA A 220 -2.95 -0.78 26.47
C ALA A 220 -1.75 -1.66 26.88
N GLY A 221 -0.96 -1.26 27.88
CA GLY A 221 0.15 -2.03 28.42
C GLY A 221 -0.28 -2.90 29.61
N GLY A 222 -0.63 -4.15 29.35
CA GLY A 222 -0.89 -5.10 30.42
C GLY A 222 0.31 -5.27 31.35
N ARG A 223 0.10 -5.08 32.67
CA ARG A 223 0.93 -5.49 33.80
C ARG A 223 2.17 -4.71 34.22
N GLY A 224 2.53 -3.57 33.60
CA GLY A 224 3.77 -2.86 33.99
C GLY A 224 3.63 -1.40 34.44
N TRP A 225 2.45 -0.78 34.38
CA TRP A 225 2.28 0.68 34.39
C TRP A 225 2.05 1.35 35.74
N LEU A 226 1.83 0.59 36.81
CA LEU A 226 1.43 1.17 38.10
C LEU A 226 2.58 1.78 38.93
N ILE A 227 3.84 1.74 38.46
CA ILE A 227 4.98 2.09 39.34
C ILE A 227 5.68 3.42 38.97
N LEU A 228 5.44 4.02 37.81
CA LEU A 228 6.21 5.22 37.38
C LEU A 228 5.48 6.57 37.46
N ALA A 229 4.21 6.60 37.80
CA ALA A 229 3.46 7.86 37.97
C ALA A 229 3.67 8.54 39.34
N ALA A 230 4.44 7.95 40.25
CA ALA A 230 4.60 8.47 41.62
C ALA A 230 5.94 9.15 41.92
N ALA A 231 6.81 9.37 40.94
CA ALA A 231 8.09 10.06 41.16
C ALA A 231 8.16 11.39 40.39
N SER A 232 7.33 12.35 40.80
CA SER A 232 7.62 13.78 40.54
C SER A 232 8.44 14.28 41.73
N PRO A 233 9.70 14.70 41.56
CA PRO A 233 10.40 15.37 42.64
C PRO A 233 9.81 16.78 42.79
N ARG A 234 9.08 16.97 43.88
CA ARG A 234 8.83 18.33 44.38
C ARG A 234 10.14 18.89 44.89
N GLY A 235 10.50 20.04 44.37
CA GLY A 235 11.14 21.12 45.08
C GLY A 235 12.65 21.01 45.36
N LEU A 236 13.36 21.93 44.82
CA LEU A 236 14.04 23.00 45.62
C LEU A 236 14.37 24.15 44.68
#